data_3e5ec2b83bda947471b9d1a677387e53
#
_entry.id   3e5ec2b83bda947471b9d1a677387e53
#
_cell.length_a   1.000
_cell.length_b   1.000
_cell.length_c   1.000
_cell.angle_alpha   90.00
_cell.angle_beta   90.00
_cell.angle_gamma   90.00
#
_symmetry.space_group_name_H-M   'P 1'
#
loop_
_entity.id
_entity.type
_entity.pdbx_description
1 polymer ?
#
loop_
_entity_poly.entity_id
_entity_poly.type
_entity_poly.pdbx_seq_one_letter_code
_entity_poly.pdbx_strand_id
1 'polypeptide(L)'
;GNAELWHGDCREVLPLLPRFELLLTDPPYGLAIGRPENNKRGRYGKQTGAAHEASGWDDEAPSSDLLALVTAKAQNAILWGGNYFSAHLPNERGWLVWDKVNDDFYSTSDCELAWTSLKQRLKIFRRPHGLDKGFMVKDGFGNVHPTQKPVPLMAWCLDQAGRPATVLDPFMGSGS
;
A
#
# COMPACT_ATOMS: atom_id res chain seq x y z
N GLY A 1 -17.65 1.02 11.75
CA GLY A 1 -16.77 -0.06 12.22
C GLY A 1 -15.86 0.47 13.31
N ASN A 2 -15.33 -0.40 14.15
CA ASN A 2 -14.36 -0.03 15.16
C ASN A 2 -12.95 -0.28 14.57
N ALA A 3 -12.03 0.66 14.76
CA ALA A 3 -10.60 0.50 14.47
C ALA A 3 -9.84 0.40 15.80
N GLU A 4 -8.87 -0.51 15.84
CA GLU A 4 -7.95 -0.67 16.96
C GLU A 4 -6.54 -0.41 16.45
N LEU A 5 -5.80 0.48 17.10
CA LEU A 5 -4.46 0.88 16.69
C LEU A 5 -3.44 0.36 17.71
N TRP A 6 -2.42 -0.35 17.20
CA TRP A 6 -1.31 -0.87 17.98
C TRP A 6 -0.02 -0.17 17.56
N HIS A 7 0.67 0.43 18.53
CA HIS A 7 1.97 1.06 18.30
C HIS A 7 3.08 0.12 18.78
N GLY A 8 3.89 -0.38 17.85
CA GLY A 8 4.99 -1.30 18.16
C GLY A 8 5.55 -1.97 16.91
N ASP A 9 6.59 -2.78 17.07
CA ASP A 9 7.09 -3.62 15.99
C ASP A 9 6.04 -4.69 15.68
N CYS A 10 5.62 -4.78 14.41
CA CYS A 10 4.61 -5.74 13.99
C CYS A 10 5.03 -7.18 14.25
N ARG A 11 6.32 -7.50 14.29
CA ARG A 11 6.85 -8.84 14.64
C ARG A 11 6.55 -9.22 16.09
N GLU A 12 6.46 -8.25 16.98
CA GLU A 12 6.13 -8.46 18.40
C GLU A 12 4.61 -8.43 18.63
N VAL A 13 3.90 -7.55 17.91
CA VAL A 13 2.46 -7.35 18.06
C VAL A 13 1.65 -8.49 17.41
N LEU A 14 1.99 -8.88 16.19
CA LEU A 14 1.22 -9.86 15.43
C LEU A 14 1.02 -11.20 16.16
N PRO A 15 2.00 -11.79 16.88
CA PRO A 15 1.79 -13.03 17.63
C PRO A 15 0.66 -12.94 18.66
N LEU A 16 0.42 -11.75 19.22
CA LEU A 16 -0.59 -11.51 20.27
C LEU A 16 -2.00 -11.35 19.70
N LEU A 17 -2.13 -11.06 18.41
CA LEU A 17 -3.42 -10.79 17.77
C LEU A 17 -4.11 -12.10 17.32
N PRO A 18 -5.45 -12.10 17.22
CA PRO A 18 -6.19 -13.21 16.61
C PRO A 18 -5.90 -13.31 15.11
N ARG A 19 -6.45 -14.32 14.46
CA ARG A 19 -6.44 -14.43 13.01
C ARG A 19 -7.57 -13.60 12.41
N PHE A 20 -7.27 -12.86 11.33
CA PHE A 20 -8.19 -11.98 10.62
C PHE A 20 -8.77 -12.67 9.37
N GLU A 21 -9.84 -12.12 8.82
CA GLU A 21 -10.41 -12.60 7.55
C GLU A 21 -9.58 -12.10 6.36
N LEU A 22 -9.08 -10.86 6.43
CA LEU A 22 -8.28 -10.24 5.37
C LEU A 22 -7.05 -9.54 5.94
N LEU A 23 -5.88 -9.77 5.33
CA LEU A 23 -4.75 -8.87 5.32
C LEU A 23 -4.87 -7.95 4.12
N LEU A 24 -4.97 -6.64 4.34
CA LEU A 24 -4.93 -5.62 3.27
C LEU A 24 -3.89 -4.59 3.65
N THR A 25 -2.76 -4.55 2.93
CA THR A 25 -1.62 -3.78 3.36
C THR A 25 -0.72 -3.32 2.21
N ASP A 26 0.05 -2.25 2.45
CA ASP A 26 0.98 -1.61 1.53
C ASP A 26 2.36 -1.48 2.22
N PRO A 27 3.14 -2.57 2.29
CA PRO A 27 4.45 -2.54 2.94
C PRO A 27 5.46 -1.69 2.16
N PRO A 28 6.56 -1.23 2.79
CA PRO A 28 7.63 -0.51 2.08
C PRO A 28 8.23 -1.38 0.97
N TYR A 29 8.59 -0.76 -0.16
CA TYR A 29 9.08 -1.49 -1.35
C TYR A 29 10.60 -1.59 -1.42
N GLY A 30 11.33 -0.92 -0.53
CA GLY A 30 12.79 -0.86 -0.57
C GLY A 30 13.33 0.04 -1.68
N LEU A 31 12.55 1.02 -2.13
CA LEU A 31 12.91 1.93 -3.22
C LEU A 31 13.63 3.20 -2.73
N ALA A 32 13.74 3.37 -1.42
CA ALA A 32 14.34 4.53 -0.77
C ALA A 32 13.75 5.88 -1.28
N ILE A 33 12.44 5.92 -1.51
CA ILE A 33 11.73 7.09 -2.08
C ILE A 33 11.86 8.33 -1.19
N GLY A 34 11.99 8.15 0.13
CA GLY A 34 12.15 9.22 1.10
C GLY A 34 13.53 9.88 1.15
N ARG A 35 14.53 9.38 0.42
CA ARG A 35 15.89 9.92 0.48
C ARG A 35 16.03 11.19 -0.36
N PRO A 36 16.67 12.27 0.18
CA PRO A 36 16.85 13.53 -0.54
C PRO A 36 17.54 13.40 -1.90
N GLU A 37 18.49 12.45 -2.03
CA GLU A 37 19.20 12.18 -3.26
C GLU A 37 18.30 11.62 -4.37
N ASN A 38 17.23 10.90 -4.04
CA ASN A 38 16.28 10.34 -4.99
C ASN A 38 15.22 11.35 -5.44
N ASN A 39 15.01 12.42 -4.66
CA ASN A 39 14.09 13.51 -5.00
C ASN A 39 14.65 14.52 -6.04
N LYS A 40 15.95 14.44 -6.40
CA LYS A 40 16.60 15.38 -7.33
C LYS A 40 16.24 15.19 -8.80
N ARG A 41 15.49 14.15 -9.18
CA ARG A 41 15.11 13.87 -10.58
C ARG A 41 13.75 14.38 -11.00
N GLY A 42 13.05 15.13 -10.16
CA GLY A 42 11.80 15.80 -10.54
C GLY A 42 12.09 16.96 -11.50
N ARG A 43 11.61 16.87 -12.74
CA ARG A 43 11.72 17.87 -13.83
C ARG A 43 11.05 19.21 -13.51
N TYR A 44 10.52 19.39 -12.34
CA TYR A 44 9.92 20.61 -11.82
C TYR A 44 10.57 20.96 -10.48
N GLY A 45 11.62 21.79 -10.56
CA GLY A 45 12.35 22.35 -9.42
C GLY A 45 11.52 23.31 -8.56
N LYS A 46 10.47 22.85 -7.94
CA LYS A 46 9.85 23.49 -6.80
C LYS A 46 9.80 22.48 -5.66
N GLN A 47 10.67 22.70 -4.68
CA GLN A 47 10.47 22.16 -3.34
C GLN A 47 9.11 22.65 -2.84
N THR A 48 8.08 21.84 -2.99
CA THR A 48 6.82 22.07 -2.31
C THR A 48 6.91 21.37 -0.97
N GLY A 49 7.19 22.18 0.05
CA GLY A 49 6.71 21.99 1.41
C GLY A 49 7.26 20.83 2.20
N ALA A 50 7.73 21.15 3.39
CA ALA A 50 8.10 20.29 4.50
C ALA A 50 9.08 19.17 4.11
N ALA A 51 10.35 19.36 4.46
CA ALA A 51 11.29 18.27 4.61
C ALA A 51 10.65 17.26 5.57
N HIS A 52 9.98 16.24 5.04
CA HIS A 52 9.80 15.02 5.79
C HIS A 52 11.22 14.57 6.12
N GLU A 53 11.56 14.56 7.40
CA GLU A 53 12.80 13.98 7.86
C GLU A 53 12.99 12.67 7.11
N ALA A 54 14.18 12.46 6.55
CA ALA A 54 14.52 11.25 5.83
C ALA A 54 14.40 10.08 6.81
N SER A 55 13.22 9.51 6.92
CA SER A 55 12.86 8.58 8.01
C SER A 55 13.32 7.16 7.73
N GLY A 56 13.93 6.90 6.56
CA GLY A 56 14.42 5.55 6.20
C GLY A 56 13.33 4.46 6.12
N TRP A 57 12.05 4.85 6.18
CA TRP A 57 10.92 3.90 6.24
C TRP A 57 10.80 3.00 4.99
N ASP A 58 11.36 3.41 3.86
CA ASP A 58 11.33 2.66 2.59
C ASP A 58 12.75 2.23 2.16
N ASP A 59 13.68 2.14 3.10
CA ASP A 59 15.07 1.75 2.77
C ASP A 59 15.19 0.26 2.49
N GLU A 60 14.37 -0.58 3.10
CA GLU A 60 14.38 -2.04 2.95
C GLU A 60 12.97 -2.59 2.74
N ALA A 61 12.86 -3.54 1.81
CA ALA A 61 11.66 -4.33 1.65
C ALA A 61 11.50 -5.33 2.81
N PRO A 62 10.26 -5.74 3.17
CA PRO A 62 10.05 -6.76 4.17
C PRO A 62 10.78 -8.07 3.82
N SER A 63 11.40 -8.68 4.82
CA SER A 63 12.02 -10.00 4.64
C SER A 63 10.98 -11.08 4.33
N SER A 64 11.43 -12.20 3.75
CA SER A 64 10.58 -13.37 3.50
C SER A 64 9.87 -13.86 4.76
N ASP A 65 10.55 -13.84 5.90
CA ASP A 65 10.01 -14.29 7.19
C ASP A 65 8.90 -13.35 7.69
N LEU A 66 9.08 -12.03 7.50
CA LEU A 66 8.06 -11.05 7.85
C LEU A 66 6.84 -11.18 6.93
N LEU A 67 7.04 -11.35 5.62
CA LEU A 67 5.93 -11.60 4.68
C LEU A 67 5.18 -12.89 5.03
N ALA A 68 5.87 -13.95 5.40
CA ALA A 68 5.25 -15.20 5.85
C ALA A 68 4.46 -14.98 7.15
N LEU A 69 5.01 -14.25 8.10
CA LEU A 69 4.34 -13.93 9.37
C LEU A 69 3.05 -13.16 9.16
N VAL A 70 3.08 -12.08 8.38
CA VAL A 70 1.89 -11.23 8.17
C VAL A 70 0.81 -11.96 7.36
N THR A 71 1.19 -12.73 6.34
CA THR A 71 0.23 -13.50 5.53
C THR A 71 -0.42 -14.63 6.32
N ALA A 72 0.30 -15.28 7.23
CA ALA A 72 -0.25 -16.33 8.09
C ALA A 72 -1.32 -15.81 9.08
N LYS A 73 -1.33 -14.50 9.36
CA LYS A 73 -2.30 -13.88 10.29
C LYS A 73 -3.68 -13.63 9.71
N ALA A 74 -3.90 -13.93 8.42
CA ALA A 74 -5.20 -13.78 7.81
C ALA A 74 -5.63 -15.04 7.04
N GLN A 75 -6.92 -15.13 6.72
CA GLN A 75 -7.46 -16.18 5.84
C GLN A 75 -7.12 -15.88 4.37
N ASN A 76 -7.24 -14.61 4.00
CA ASN A 76 -6.92 -14.09 2.67
C ASN A 76 -6.00 -12.88 2.80
N ALA A 77 -5.29 -12.57 1.72
CA ALA A 77 -4.36 -11.46 1.71
C ALA A 77 -4.41 -10.69 0.38
N ILE A 78 -4.22 -9.37 0.47
CA ILE A 78 -3.97 -8.43 -0.62
C ILE A 78 -2.76 -7.60 -0.20
N LEU A 79 -1.64 -7.72 -0.92
CA LEU A 79 -0.40 -6.99 -0.66
C LEU A 79 -0.07 -6.11 -1.87
N TRP A 80 -0.15 -4.80 -1.70
CA TRP A 80 0.32 -3.84 -2.69
C TRP A 80 1.85 -3.93 -2.83
N GLY A 81 2.36 -3.64 -4.02
CA GLY A 81 3.78 -3.85 -4.32
C GLY A 81 4.20 -5.30 -4.46
N GLY A 82 3.26 -6.23 -4.64
CA GLY A 82 3.53 -7.67 -4.71
C GLY A 82 4.58 -8.08 -5.76
N ASN A 83 4.77 -7.26 -6.80
CA ASN A 83 5.83 -7.46 -7.81
C ASN A 83 7.24 -7.30 -7.23
N TYR A 84 7.44 -6.49 -6.19
CA TYR A 84 8.74 -6.35 -5.51
C TYR A 84 9.05 -7.53 -4.59
N PHE A 85 8.02 -8.28 -4.19
CA PHE A 85 8.13 -9.40 -3.25
C PHE A 85 7.83 -10.76 -3.90
N SER A 86 7.66 -10.81 -5.21
CA SER A 86 7.17 -12.00 -5.92
C SER A 86 8.01 -13.27 -5.68
N ALA A 87 9.31 -13.12 -5.41
CA ALA A 87 10.18 -14.24 -5.06
C ALA A 87 9.87 -14.88 -3.68
N HIS A 88 9.14 -14.18 -2.83
CA HIS A 88 8.82 -14.57 -1.44
C HIS A 88 7.33 -14.86 -1.22
N LEU A 89 6.52 -14.67 -2.26
CA LEU A 89 5.08 -14.91 -2.21
C LEU A 89 4.72 -16.18 -2.99
N PRO A 90 3.69 -16.94 -2.56
CA PRO A 90 3.19 -18.06 -3.33
C PRO A 90 2.78 -17.64 -4.75
N ASN A 91 2.95 -18.56 -5.70
CA ASN A 91 2.50 -18.33 -7.08
C ASN A 91 0.97 -18.38 -7.13
N GLU A 92 0.34 -17.23 -7.34
CA GLU A 92 -1.11 -17.10 -7.43
C GLU A 92 -1.55 -16.60 -8.81
N ARG A 93 -2.75 -17.01 -9.22
CA ARG A 93 -3.32 -16.63 -10.54
C ARG A 93 -3.91 -15.23 -10.54
N GLY A 94 -4.37 -14.76 -9.38
CA GLY A 94 -5.08 -13.50 -9.25
C GLY A 94 -4.13 -12.38 -8.84
N TRP A 95 -4.20 -11.27 -9.57
CA TRP A 95 -3.56 -10.01 -9.19
C TRP A 95 -4.57 -8.89 -9.29
N LEU A 96 -4.40 -7.88 -8.44
CA LEU A 96 -5.13 -6.63 -8.56
C LEU A 96 -4.20 -5.59 -9.17
N VAL A 97 -4.73 -4.84 -10.11
CA VAL A 97 -3.98 -3.81 -10.84
C VAL A 97 -4.65 -2.48 -10.58
N TRP A 98 -3.90 -1.50 -10.11
CA TRP A 98 -4.33 -0.11 -10.13
C TRP A 98 -3.71 0.56 -11.36
N ASP A 99 -4.54 0.78 -12.38
CA ASP A 99 -4.23 1.58 -13.55
C ASP A 99 -4.39 3.06 -13.17
N LYS A 100 -3.28 3.80 -13.16
CA LYS A 100 -3.23 5.21 -12.75
C LYS A 100 -3.70 6.14 -13.85
N VAL A 101 -4.03 5.60 -15.04
CA VAL A 101 -4.45 6.40 -16.19
C VAL A 101 -3.51 7.58 -16.42
N ASN A 102 -2.19 7.31 -16.34
CA ASN A 102 -1.18 8.35 -16.56
C ASN A 102 -1.11 8.65 -18.06
N ASP A 103 -1.31 9.92 -18.40
CA ASP A 103 -0.81 10.43 -19.67
C ASP A 103 0.72 10.56 -19.57
N ASP A 104 1.44 10.39 -20.66
CA ASP A 104 2.91 10.25 -20.79
C ASP A 104 3.80 11.32 -20.11
N PHE A 105 3.25 12.18 -19.28
CA PHE A 105 3.92 13.31 -18.64
C PHE A 105 4.43 13.05 -17.20
N TYR A 106 4.12 11.90 -16.61
CA TYR A 106 4.48 11.63 -15.22
C TYR A 106 5.63 10.63 -15.12
N SER A 107 6.59 10.93 -14.26
CA SER A 107 7.75 10.06 -13.97
C SER A 107 7.41 8.87 -13.05
N THR A 108 6.14 8.58 -12.84
CA THR A 108 5.65 7.49 -12.00
C THR A 108 5.18 6.32 -12.86
N SER A 109 5.21 5.11 -12.30
CA SER A 109 4.71 3.90 -12.98
C SER A 109 3.26 4.08 -13.42
N ASP A 110 2.90 3.56 -14.58
CA ASP A 110 1.54 3.62 -15.15
C ASP A 110 0.53 2.84 -14.32
N CYS A 111 0.98 1.82 -13.61
CA CYS A 111 0.15 1.02 -12.73
C CYS A 111 0.91 0.56 -11.48
N GLU A 112 0.16 0.10 -10.49
CA GLU A 112 0.66 -0.65 -9.36
C GLU A 112 -0.02 -2.01 -9.28
N LEU A 113 0.71 -2.99 -8.75
CA LEU A 113 0.26 -4.37 -8.65
C LEU A 113 0.10 -4.78 -7.19
N ALA A 114 -1.03 -5.43 -6.87
CA ALA A 114 -1.17 -6.14 -5.62
C ALA A 114 -1.25 -7.64 -5.86
N TRP A 115 -0.40 -8.38 -5.16
CA TRP A 115 -0.53 -9.83 -5.04
C TRP A 115 -1.74 -10.16 -4.17
N THR A 116 -2.47 -11.22 -4.51
CA THR A 116 -3.58 -11.67 -3.67
C THR A 116 -3.70 -13.18 -3.61
N SER A 117 -4.01 -13.71 -2.42
CA SER A 117 -4.36 -15.11 -2.21
C SER A 117 -5.83 -15.42 -2.58
N LEU A 118 -6.62 -14.42 -2.93
CA LEU A 118 -7.99 -14.61 -3.39
C LEU A 118 -7.99 -15.43 -4.69
N LYS A 119 -8.78 -16.50 -4.71
CA LYS A 119 -8.89 -17.38 -5.89
C LYS A 119 -9.75 -16.72 -6.97
N GLN A 120 -9.24 -15.68 -7.60
CA GLN A 120 -9.95 -14.90 -8.61
C GLN A 120 -9.10 -14.65 -9.86
N ARG A 121 -9.74 -14.10 -10.89
CA ARG A 121 -9.05 -13.62 -12.09
C ARG A 121 -8.39 -12.28 -11.83
N LEU A 122 -7.48 -11.87 -12.73
CA LEU A 122 -6.93 -10.52 -12.75
C LEU A 122 -8.06 -9.48 -12.75
N LYS A 123 -7.93 -8.45 -11.93
CA LYS A 123 -8.88 -7.34 -11.82
C LYS A 123 -8.15 -6.01 -11.94
N ILE A 124 -8.78 -5.05 -12.58
CA ILE A 124 -8.22 -3.70 -12.79
C ILE A 124 -9.15 -2.68 -12.16
N PHE A 125 -8.56 -1.80 -11.35
CA PHE A 125 -9.15 -0.56 -10.87
C PHE A 125 -8.54 0.61 -11.66
N ARG A 126 -9.36 1.43 -12.30
CA ARG A 126 -8.89 2.58 -13.08
C ARG A 126 -9.21 3.87 -12.36
N ARG A 127 -8.16 4.60 -11.99
CA ARG A 127 -8.29 5.91 -11.36
C ARG A 127 -7.01 6.71 -11.56
N PRO A 128 -7.06 7.91 -12.16
CA PRO A 128 -5.91 8.77 -12.31
C PRO A 128 -5.22 9.04 -10.97
N HIS A 129 -3.89 8.95 -10.98
CA HIS A 129 -3.07 9.34 -9.83
C HIS A 129 -3.18 10.86 -9.65
N GLY A 130 -3.54 11.30 -8.46
CA GLY A 130 -3.60 12.73 -8.13
C GLY A 130 -4.95 13.40 -8.31
N LEU A 131 -6.00 12.70 -8.79
CA LEU A 131 -7.37 13.25 -8.73
C LEU A 131 -7.76 13.64 -7.30
N ASP A 132 -7.20 12.95 -6.31
CA ASP A 132 -7.45 13.24 -4.91
C ASP A 132 -6.80 14.56 -4.45
N LYS A 133 -5.76 15.06 -5.15
CA LYS A 133 -5.12 16.34 -4.83
C LYS A 133 -6.06 17.54 -4.97
N GLY A 134 -7.07 17.46 -5.84
CA GLY A 134 -8.09 18.50 -5.99
C GLY A 134 -9.35 18.26 -5.15
N PHE A 135 -9.69 17.02 -4.87
CA PHE A 135 -10.87 16.63 -4.09
C PHE A 135 -10.62 16.71 -2.57
N MET A 136 -9.38 16.47 -2.13
CA MET A 136 -8.99 16.47 -0.73
C MET A 136 -9.10 17.84 -0.05
N VAL A 137 -9.10 18.92 -0.85
CA VAL A 137 -9.36 20.28 -0.33
C VAL A 137 -10.83 20.46 0.11
N LYS A 138 -11.77 19.66 -0.43
CA LYS A 138 -13.20 19.75 -0.08
C LYS A 138 -13.57 18.92 1.17
N ASP A 139 -12.88 17.83 1.43
CA ASP A 139 -13.26 16.89 2.49
C ASP A 139 -12.40 17.03 3.75
N GLY A 140 -11.46 17.98 3.78
CA GLY A 140 -10.61 18.22 4.94
C GLY A 140 -9.51 17.19 5.19
N PHE A 141 -9.40 16.16 4.36
CA PHE A 141 -8.36 15.13 4.44
C PHE A 141 -7.24 15.46 3.44
N GLY A 142 -6.27 16.27 3.83
CA GLY A 142 -5.07 16.52 3.03
C GLY A 142 -4.23 15.24 2.85
N ASN A 143 -3.50 15.10 1.71
CA ASN A 143 -2.50 14.05 1.56
C ASN A 143 -1.48 14.16 2.69
N VAL A 144 -1.59 13.29 3.66
CA VAL A 144 -0.70 13.25 4.83
C VAL A 144 0.61 12.55 4.47
N HIS A 145 0.59 11.70 3.42
CA HIS A 145 1.76 10.95 3.00
C HIS A 145 1.88 10.91 1.46
N PRO A 146 3.10 11.08 0.89
CA PRO A 146 3.30 11.16 -0.56
C PRO A 146 2.92 9.88 -1.32
N THR A 147 2.93 8.73 -0.66
CA THR A 147 2.62 7.40 -1.23
C THR A 147 1.29 6.83 -0.76
N GLN A 148 0.43 7.67 -0.15
CA GLN A 148 -0.88 7.24 0.35
C GLN A 148 -1.73 6.63 -0.78
N LYS A 149 -2.28 5.44 -0.53
CA LYS A 149 -3.23 4.80 -1.45
C LYS A 149 -4.59 5.52 -1.42
N PRO A 150 -5.25 5.69 -2.57
CA PRO A 150 -6.58 6.29 -2.61
C PRO A 150 -7.60 5.48 -1.80
N VAL A 151 -8.38 6.15 -0.96
CA VAL A 151 -9.46 5.50 -0.19
C VAL A 151 -10.42 4.68 -1.07
N PRO A 152 -10.84 5.16 -2.28
CA PRO A 152 -11.67 4.35 -3.18
C PRO A 152 -10.99 3.06 -3.67
N LEU A 153 -9.65 3.06 -3.80
CA LEU A 153 -8.89 1.86 -4.15
C LEU A 153 -8.96 0.82 -3.02
N MET A 154 -8.77 1.27 -1.77
CA MET A 154 -8.86 0.38 -0.59
C MET A 154 -10.27 -0.15 -0.42
N ALA A 155 -11.30 0.68 -0.58
CA ALA A 155 -12.71 0.25 -0.57
C ALA A 155 -12.99 -0.81 -1.65
N TRP A 156 -12.45 -0.61 -2.87
CA TRP A 156 -12.56 -1.60 -3.94
C TRP A 156 -11.85 -2.92 -3.59
N CYS A 157 -10.69 -2.89 -2.92
CA CYS A 157 -10.03 -4.11 -2.43
C CYS A 157 -10.90 -4.88 -1.44
N LEU A 158 -11.57 -4.19 -0.52
CA LEU A 158 -12.51 -4.80 0.42
C LEU A 158 -13.69 -5.46 -0.32
N ASP A 159 -14.22 -4.82 -1.37
CA ASP A 159 -15.28 -5.41 -2.20
C ASP A 159 -14.79 -6.67 -2.94
N GLN A 160 -13.53 -6.68 -3.45
CA GLN A 160 -12.96 -7.89 -4.07
C GLN A 160 -12.81 -9.06 -3.08
N ALA A 161 -12.58 -8.76 -1.80
CA ALA A 161 -12.48 -9.74 -0.72
C ALA A 161 -13.85 -10.13 -0.11
N GLY A 162 -14.97 -9.64 -0.64
CA GLY A 162 -16.32 -9.96 -0.16
C GLY A 162 -16.70 -9.20 1.12
N ARG A 163 -16.10 -8.05 1.38
CA ARG A 163 -16.34 -7.21 2.57
C ARG A 163 -16.11 -7.95 3.89
N PRO A 164 -14.89 -8.35 4.18
CA PRO A 164 -14.55 -9.10 5.39
C PRO A 164 -14.93 -8.33 6.66
N ALA A 165 -15.32 -9.06 7.71
CA ALA A 165 -15.68 -8.46 9.00
C ALA A 165 -14.45 -7.95 9.76
N THR A 166 -13.28 -8.57 9.55
CA THR A 166 -12.03 -8.19 10.20
C THR A 166 -10.90 -8.01 9.19
N VAL A 167 -10.19 -6.88 9.29
CA VAL A 167 -9.07 -6.53 8.42
C VAL A 167 -7.84 -6.21 9.26
N LEU A 168 -6.69 -6.68 8.81
CA LEU A 168 -5.39 -6.40 9.40
C LEU A 168 -4.55 -5.57 8.43
N ASP A 169 -3.94 -4.50 8.92
CA ASP A 169 -2.91 -3.73 8.22
C ASP A 169 -1.69 -3.50 9.13
N PRO A 170 -0.62 -4.31 9.02
CA PRO A 170 0.58 -4.15 9.84
C PRO A 170 1.51 -3.03 9.37
N PHE A 171 1.24 -2.40 8.22
CA PHE A 171 2.01 -1.31 7.64
C PHE A 171 1.12 -0.10 7.34
N MET A 172 0.23 0.22 8.27
CA MET A 172 -0.86 1.18 8.11
C MET A 172 -0.40 2.55 7.58
N GLY A 173 0.82 2.98 7.86
CA GLY A 173 1.32 4.30 7.46
C GLY A 173 0.44 5.42 8.00
N SER A 174 -0.17 6.21 7.08
CA SER A 174 -1.09 7.30 7.42
C SER A 174 -2.54 6.86 7.68
N GLY A 175 -2.86 5.59 7.49
CA GLY A 175 -4.20 5.05 7.66
C GLY A 175 -5.16 5.40 6.50
N SER A 176 -4.91 4.86 5.33
CA SER A 176 -5.76 5.06 4.13
C SER A 176 -7.08 4.31 4.21
#